data_33d2e7fafd2a37fe6427e0e5a99e318f
#
_entry.id   33d2e7fafd2a37fe6427e0e5a99e318f
#
_cell.length_a   1.000
_cell.length_b   1.000
_cell.length_c   1.000
_cell.angle_alpha   90.00
_cell.angle_beta   90.00
_cell.angle_gamma   90.00
#
_symmetry.space_group_name_H-M   'P 1'
#
loop_
_entity.id
_entity.type
_entity.pdbx_description
1 polymer ?
#
loop_
_entity_poly.entity_id
_entity_poly.type
_entity_poly.pdbx_seq_one_letter_code
_entity_poly.pdbx_strand_id
1 'polypeptide(L)'
;MLRLPNVVRLRPVAKTYDRAYFDRWYRGRAQIGPEPEVLRKVAMAIAVAEYFLRRTIRNVIDIGCGEAPWFAHLQALRPKVRYAGIDPSDYAVERFGAARNVRRGSFGELASLQIRERFDLVVCSDVLHYLREEEIQSGLPAFIKMIRGAAFVEALTQEDAVIGDTTGLIRRPASWYRNLFARAGLAQVAPFFWIAPQLAADSAALERP
;
A
#
# COMPACT_ATOMS: atom_id res chain seq x y z
N MET A 1 7.93 37.21 -36.37
CA MET A 1 7.10 36.13 -35.84
C MET A 1 8.01 34.93 -35.56
N LEU A 2 8.53 34.78 -34.33
CA LEU A 2 9.43 33.70 -33.95
C LEU A 2 8.58 32.46 -33.66
N ARG A 3 8.77 31.40 -34.44
CA ARG A 3 8.19 30.07 -34.12
C ARG A 3 8.97 29.43 -32.97
N LEU A 4 8.29 29.24 -31.86
CA LEU A 4 8.83 28.41 -30.75
C LEU A 4 8.97 26.95 -31.21
N PRO A 5 10.06 26.26 -30.85
CA PRO A 5 10.21 24.86 -31.23
C PRO A 5 9.18 23.99 -30.50
N ASN A 6 8.62 23.01 -31.23
CA ASN A 6 7.74 21.99 -30.69
C ASN A 6 8.46 21.24 -29.56
N VAL A 7 8.01 21.44 -28.34
CA VAL A 7 8.42 20.62 -27.20
C VAL A 7 7.84 19.23 -27.42
N VAL A 8 8.67 18.32 -27.88
CA VAL A 8 8.35 16.87 -27.89
C VAL A 8 8.17 16.45 -26.44
N ARG A 9 6.93 16.32 -25.98
CA ARG A 9 6.63 15.68 -24.73
C ARG A 9 7.00 14.20 -24.90
N LEU A 10 8.19 13.82 -24.46
CA LEU A 10 8.55 12.42 -24.28
C LEU A 10 7.49 11.82 -23.34
N ARG A 11 6.76 10.81 -23.84
CA ARG A 11 5.90 10.00 -22.96
C ARG A 11 6.81 9.40 -21.90
N PRO A 12 6.51 9.53 -20.60
CA PRO A 12 7.30 8.86 -19.58
C PRO A 12 7.31 7.36 -19.91
N VAL A 13 8.50 6.79 -19.97
CA VAL A 13 8.66 5.34 -20.13
C VAL A 13 7.93 4.71 -18.94
N ALA A 14 6.94 3.87 -19.23
CA ALA A 14 6.21 3.17 -18.19
C ALA A 14 7.21 2.36 -17.35
N LYS A 15 7.18 2.55 -16.03
CA LYS A 15 8.05 1.83 -15.11
C LYS A 15 7.75 0.34 -15.19
N THR A 16 8.77 -0.48 -15.43
CA THR A 16 8.64 -1.93 -15.53
C THR A 16 9.07 -2.56 -14.21
N TYR A 17 8.18 -3.31 -13.61
CA TYR A 17 8.43 -4.05 -12.38
C TYR A 17 8.77 -5.51 -12.72
N ASP A 18 9.94 -5.70 -13.34
CA ASP A 18 10.45 -6.99 -13.74
C ASP A 18 11.41 -7.59 -12.69
N ARG A 19 11.98 -8.75 -13.00
CA ARG A 19 12.96 -9.41 -12.13
C ARG A 19 14.16 -8.50 -11.81
N ALA A 20 14.68 -7.77 -12.78
CA ALA A 20 15.83 -6.90 -12.57
C ALA A 20 15.53 -5.76 -11.60
N TYR A 21 14.30 -5.22 -11.65
CA TYR A 21 13.80 -4.25 -10.67
C TYR A 21 13.84 -4.83 -9.25
N PHE A 22 13.27 -6.02 -9.03
CA PHE A 22 13.23 -6.65 -7.71
C PHE A 22 14.63 -7.09 -7.23
N ASP A 23 15.49 -7.61 -8.11
CA ASP A 23 16.86 -7.97 -7.74
C ASP A 23 17.65 -6.74 -7.27
N ARG A 24 17.43 -5.57 -7.90
CA ARG A 24 18.09 -4.31 -7.50
C ARG A 24 17.61 -3.81 -6.13
N TRP A 25 16.28 -3.77 -5.91
CA TRP A 25 15.70 -3.06 -4.78
C TRP A 25 15.38 -3.96 -3.59
N TYR A 26 15.28 -5.28 -3.79
CA TYR A 26 14.94 -6.24 -2.74
C TYR A 26 16.12 -7.12 -2.31
N ARG A 27 17.21 -7.21 -3.09
CA ARG A 27 18.34 -8.11 -2.81
C ARG A 27 19.72 -7.47 -2.91
N GLY A 28 19.86 -6.34 -3.59
CA GLY A 28 21.13 -5.69 -3.87
C GLY A 28 21.62 -4.80 -2.72
N ARG A 29 22.75 -4.13 -2.94
CA ARG A 29 23.27 -3.12 -2.00
C ARG A 29 22.32 -1.94 -1.78
N ALA A 30 21.38 -1.73 -2.71
CA ALA A 30 20.34 -0.72 -2.65
C ALA A 30 19.04 -1.24 -2.00
N GLN A 31 19.07 -2.39 -1.34
CA GLN A 31 17.90 -3.00 -0.71
C GLN A 31 17.17 -2.02 0.19
N ILE A 32 15.86 -1.88 -0.07
CA ILE A 32 14.94 -1.05 0.70
C ILE A 32 14.15 -1.97 1.65
N GLY A 33 13.99 -1.53 2.91
CA GLY A 33 13.22 -2.27 3.89
C GLY A 33 13.85 -3.64 4.22
N PRO A 34 14.97 -3.69 4.96
CA PRO A 34 15.56 -4.95 5.38
C PRO A 34 14.56 -5.76 6.23
N GLU A 35 14.69 -7.08 6.21
CA GLU A 35 13.77 -8.02 6.86
C GLU A 35 13.38 -7.64 8.31
N PRO A 36 14.29 -7.20 9.20
CA PRO A 36 13.90 -6.76 10.54
C PRO A 36 12.98 -5.53 10.57
N GLU A 37 13.06 -4.66 9.57
CA GLU A 37 12.17 -3.51 9.47
C GLU A 37 10.77 -3.94 9.01
N VAL A 38 10.68 -4.80 8.02
CA VAL A 38 9.40 -5.37 7.56
C VAL A 38 8.70 -6.10 8.70
N LEU A 39 9.43 -6.91 9.47
CA LEU A 39 8.87 -7.60 10.65
C LEU A 39 8.29 -6.60 11.67
N ARG A 40 8.99 -5.50 11.96
CA ARG A 40 8.48 -4.47 12.90
C ARG A 40 7.21 -3.81 12.37
N LYS A 41 7.15 -3.48 11.07
CA LYS A 41 5.95 -2.92 10.42
C LYS A 41 4.77 -3.89 10.51
N VAL A 42 5.01 -5.18 10.21
CA VAL A 42 3.98 -6.23 10.29
C VAL A 42 3.47 -6.40 11.72
N ALA A 43 4.37 -6.49 12.71
CA ALA A 43 3.99 -6.64 14.11
C ALA A 43 3.16 -5.46 14.62
N MET A 44 3.56 -4.23 14.27
CA MET A 44 2.83 -3.01 14.60
C MET A 44 1.45 -3.00 13.92
N ALA A 45 1.37 -3.38 12.65
CA ALA A 45 0.11 -3.40 11.90
C ALA A 45 -0.89 -4.42 12.47
N ILE A 46 -0.40 -5.61 12.86
CA ILE A 46 -1.21 -6.61 13.55
C ILE A 46 -1.74 -6.04 14.87
N ALA A 47 -0.85 -5.46 15.70
CA ALA A 47 -1.22 -4.95 17.01
C ALA A 47 -2.29 -3.85 16.92
N VAL A 48 -2.12 -2.88 16.01
CA VAL A 48 -3.10 -1.81 15.79
C VAL A 48 -4.43 -2.37 15.31
N ALA A 49 -4.43 -3.25 14.30
CA ALA A 49 -5.66 -3.81 13.76
C ALA A 49 -6.42 -4.63 14.82
N GLU A 50 -5.72 -5.47 15.59
CA GLU A 50 -6.32 -6.31 16.64
C GLU A 50 -6.84 -5.49 17.84
N TYR A 51 -6.14 -4.41 18.17
CA TYR A 51 -6.60 -3.49 19.22
C TYR A 51 -7.99 -2.93 18.92
N PHE A 52 -8.16 -2.33 17.73
CA PHE A 52 -9.45 -1.76 17.34
C PHE A 52 -10.51 -2.81 17.02
N LEU A 53 -10.12 -3.97 16.47
CA LEU A 53 -11.05 -5.07 16.22
C LEU A 53 -11.45 -5.85 17.48
N ARG A 54 -10.69 -5.70 18.58
CA ARG A 54 -10.85 -6.48 19.84
C ARG A 54 -10.83 -7.99 19.63
N ARG A 55 -10.08 -8.44 18.61
CA ARG A 55 -9.85 -9.85 18.27
C ARG A 55 -8.69 -9.99 17.31
N THR A 56 -8.18 -11.22 17.18
CA THR A 56 -7.14 -11.54 16.19
C THR A 56 -7.64 -11.30 14.76
N ILE A 57 -6.72 -10.81 13.91
CA ILE A 57 -6.98 -10.64 12.48
C ILE A 57 -7.18 -11.99 11.80
N ARG A 58 -8.05 -12.06 10.81
CA ARG A 58 -8.40 -13.27 10.05
C ARG A 58 -7.99 -13.20 8.59
N ASN A 59 -7.94 -12.00 8.02
CA ASN A 59 -7.59 -11.80 6.62
C ASN A 59 -6.90 -10.46 6.40
N VAL A 60 -5.94 -10.49 5.48
CA VAL A 60 -5.12 -9.35 5.07
C VAL A 60 -5.13 -9.26 3.56
N ILE A 61 -5.23 -8.04 3.01
CA ILE A 61 -4.93 -7.75 1.63
C ILE A 61 -3.78 -6.74 1.55
N ASP A 62 -2.83 -7.00 0.65
CA ASP A 62 -1.64 -6.20 0.43
C ASP A 62 -1.62 -5.70 -1.02
N ILE A 63 -1.76 -4.39 -1.20
CA ILE A 63 -1.95 -3.73 -2.50
C ILE A 63 -0.63 -3.10 -2.93
N GLY A 64 -0.11 -3.54 -4.08
CA GLY A 64 1.25 -3.26 -4.52
C GLY A 64 2.26 -4.09 -3.75
N CYS A 65 1.91 -5.35 -3.49
CA CYS A 65 2.66 -6.22 -2.59
C CYS A 65 4.04 -6.63 -3.11
N GLY A 66 4.36 -6.42 -4.40
CA GLY A 66 5.58 -6.89 -5.01
C GLY A 66 5.78 -8.39 -4.81
N GLU A 67 6.92 -8.77 -4.27
CA GLU A 67 7.23 -10.16 -3.90
C GLU A 67 6.51 -10.63 -2.62
N ALA A 68 5.61 -9.84 -2.07
CA ALA A 68 4.87 -10.11 -0.84
C ALA A 68 5.80 -10.35 0.39
N PRO A 69 6.67 -9.41 0.75
CA PRO A 69 7.56 -9.57 1.91
C PRO A 69 6.78 -9.68 3.23
N TRP A 70 5.59 -9.14 3.31
CA TRP A 70 4.73 -9.22 4.50
C TRP A 70 4.22 -10.64 4.77
N PHE A 71 4.05 -11.46 3.72
CA PHE A 71 3.42 -12.79 3.81
C PHE A 71 4.06 -13.69 4.87
N ALA A 72 5.38 -13.87 4.82
CA ALA A 72 6.09 -14.78 5.74
C ALA A 72 5.95 -14.35 7.21
N HIS A 73 6.08 -13.06 7.47
CA HIS A 73 5.95 -12.50 8.82
C HIS A 73 4.51 -12.58 9.35
N LEU A 74 3.52 -12.34 8.47
CA LEU A 74 2.10 -12.52 8.83
C LEU A 74 1.80 -13.96 9.20
N GLN A 75 2.29 -14.94 8.41
CA GLN A 75 2.11 -16.37 8.71
C GLN A 75 2.82 -16.79 10.00
N ALA A 76 4.02 -16.27 10.26
CA ALA A 76 4.75 -16.55 11.49
C ALA A 76 4.02 -16.02 12.74
N LEU A 77 3.49 -14.78 12.69
CA LEU A 77 2.83 -14.15 13.83
C LEU A 77 1.35 -14.56 13.97
N ARG A 78 0.68 -14.90 12.87
CA ARG A 78 -0.73 -15.30 12.82
C ARG A 78 -0.92 -16.46 11.83
N PRO A 79 -0.61 -17.71 12.21
CA PRO A 79 -0.58 -18.87 11.30
C PRO A 79 -1.90 -19.16 10.58
N LYS A 80 -3.03 -18.70 11.13
CA LYS A 80 -4.37 -18.91 10.56
C LYS A 80 -4.86 -17.72 9.72
N VAL A 81 -4.05 -16.66 9.55
CA VAL A 81 -4.44 -15.49 8.75
C VAL A 81 -4.46 -15.85 7.26
N ARG A 82 -5.53 -15.46 6.59
CA ARG A 82 -5.59 -15.54 5.12
C ARG A 82 -4.97 -14.29 4.53
N TYR A 83 -4.09 -14.46 3.58
CA TYR A 83 -3.42 -13.38 2.87
C TYR A 83 -3.81 -13.36 1.40
N ALA A 84 -3.97 -12.16 0.85
CA ALA A 84 -4.10 -11.91 -0.57
C ALA A 84 -3.19 -10.74 -0.95
N GLY A 85 -2.38 -10.90 -1.99
CA GLY A 85 -1.55 -9.86 -2.57
C GLY A 85 -2.11 -9.42 -3.93
N ILE A 86 -1.98 -8.12 -4.24
CA ILE A 86 -2.29 -7.55 -5.57
C ILE A 86 -1.07 -6.78 -6.02
N ASP A 87 -0.58 -7.06 -7.22
CA ASP A 87 0.56 -6.35 -7.81
C ASP A 87 0.44 -6.26 -9.33
N PRO A 88 0.85 -5.14 -9.97
CA PRO A 88 0.83 -5.00 -11.42
C PRO A 88 1.96 -5.77 -12.13
N SER A 89 2.96 -6.28 -11.40
CA SER A 89 4.11 -7.00 -11.94
C SER A 89 3.76 -8.41 -12.38
N ASP A 90 3.94 -8.71 -13.67
CA ASP A 90 3.82 -10.09 -14.18
C ASP A 90 4.82 -11.01 -13.49
N TYR A 91 6.07 -10.55 -13.29
CA TYR A 91 7.08 -11.32 -12.58
C TYR A 91 6.64 -11.71 -11.16
N ALA A 92 6.08 -10.75 -10.39
CA ALA A 92 5.62 -11.02 -9.03
C ALA A 92 4.47 -12.05 -9.02
N VAL A 93 3.53 -11.92 -9.95
CA VAL A 93 2.38 -12.83 -10.08
C VAL A 93 2.82 -14.23 -10.53
N GLU A 94 3.66 -14.34 -11.55
CA GLU A 94 4.18 -15.64 -12.03
C GLU A 94 5.00 -16.36 -10.95
N ARG A 95 5.83 -15.63 -10.24
CA ARG A 95 6.76 -16.19 -9.25
C ARG A 95 6.11 -16.54 -7.92
N PHE A 96 5.18 -15.72 -7.44
CA PHE A 96 4.63 -15.80 -6.09
C PHE A 96 3.11 -16.01 -6.05
N GLY A 97 2.42 -15.98 -7.20
CA GLY A 97 0.97 -16.10 -7.28
C GLY A 97 0.43 -17.33 -6.58
N ALA A 98 0.94 -18.51 -6.91
CA ALA A 98 0.50 -19.77 -6.31
C ALA A 98 0.93 -19.89 -4.82
N ALA A 99 2.19 -19.54 -4.51
CA ALA A 99 2.75 -19.76 -3.19
C ALA A 99 2.31 -18.72 -2.13
N ARG A 100 2.00 -17.48 -2.56
CA ARG A 100 1.68 -16.35 -1.67
C ARG A 100 0.34 -15.70 -2.00
N ASN A 101 -0.47 -16.32 -2.87
CA ASN A 101 -1.77 -15.81 -3.31
C ASN A 101 -1.68 -14.37 -3.86
N VAL A 102 -0.69 -14.10 -4.72
CA VAL A 102 -0.53 -12.82 -5.42
C VAL A 102 -1.28 -12.86 -6.73
N ARG A 103 -2.10 -11.83 -7.01
CA ARG A 103 -2.89 -11.70 -8.23
C ARG A 103 -2.52 -10.42 -8.95
N ARG A 104 -2.71 -10.42 -10.27
CA ARG A 104 -2.49 -9.22 -11.08
C ARG A 104 -3.54 -8.16 -10.80
N GLY A 105 -3.08 -6.91 -10.69
CA GLY A 105 -3.90 -5.72 -10.55
C GLY A 105 -3.12 -4.57 -9.97
N SER A 106 -3.65 -3.37 -10.10
CA SER A 106 -3.06 -2.14 -9.55
C SER A 106 -4.05 -1.43 -8.63
N PHE A 107 -3.57 -0.47 -7.86
CA PHE A 107 -4.43 0.36 -7.01
C PHE A 107 -5.53 1.05 -7.80
N GLY A 108 -5.20 1.63 -8.97
CA GLY A 108 -6.18 2.31 -9.83
C GLY A 108 -7.26 1.39 -10.40
N GLU A 109 -6.99 0.08 -10.49
CA GLU A 109 -7.90 -0.93 -11.04
C GLU A 109 -8.73 -1.65 -9.96
N LEU A 110 -8.59 -1.31 -8.68
CA LEU A 110 -9.26 -2.04 -7.59
C LEU A 110 -10.77 -2.19 -7.78
N ALA A 111 -11.43 -1.21 -8.36
CA ALA A 111 -12.87 -1.27 -8.64
C ALA A 111 -13.22 -2.38 -9.66
N SER A 112 -12.38 -2.59 -10.67
CA SER A 112 -12.60 -3.61 -11.71
C SER A 112 -12.31 -5.03 -11.24
N LEU A 113 -11.49 -5.20 -10.19
CA LEU A 113 -11.16 -6.51 -9.62
C LEU A 113 -12.32 -7.15 -8.87
N GLN A 114 -13.42 -6.43 -8.66
CA GLN A 114 -14.66 -6.90 -8.03
C GLN A 114 -14.45 -7.62 -6.69
N ILE A 115 -13.48 -7.17 -5.87
CA ILE A 115 -13.21 -7.72 -4.56
C ILE A 115 -14.34 -7.33 -3.62
N ARG A 116 -15.19 -8.29 -3.24
CA ARG A 116 -16.34 -8.09 -2.34
C ARG A 116 -16.01 -8.32 -0.88
N GLU A 117 -14.90 -8.99 -0.60
CA GLU A 117 -14.46 -9.28 0.76
C GLU A 117 -13.94 -8.00 1.45
N ARG A 118 -14.22 -7.90 2.76
CA ARG A 118 -13.63 -6.87 3.62
C ARG A 118 -12.55 -7.49 4.48
N PHE A 119 -11.46 -6.77 4.66
CA PHE A 119 -10.26 -7.25 5.32
C PHE A 119 -10.06 -6.60 6.68
N ASP A 120 -9.55 -7.39 7.61
CA ASP A 120 -9.22 -6.94 8.95
C ASP A 120 -7.99 -6.00 8.94
N LEU A 121 -7.08 -6.23 7.99
CA LEU A 121 -5.95 -5.35 7.71
C LEU A 121 -5.81 -5.19 6.18
N VAL A 122 -5.75 -3.95 5.73
CA VAL A 122 -5.42 -3.58 4.36
C VAL A 122 -4.05 -2.92 4.37
N VAL A 123 -3.13 -3.40 3.55
CA VAL A 123 -1.77 -2.87 3.41
C VAL A 123 -1.63 -2.19 2.06
N CYS A 124 -0.98 -1.03 2.04
CA CYS A 124 -0.56 -0.32 0.85
C CYS A 124 0.72 0.44 1.19
N SER A 125 1.86 -0.23 1.03
CA SER A 125 3.17 0.30 1.41
C SER A 125 4.00 0.61 0.18
N ASP A 126 4.57 1.81 0.10
CA ASP A 126 5.44 2.26 -0.98
C ASP A 126 4.81 2.26 -2.39
N VAL A 127 3.50 2.55 -2.49
CA VAL A 127 2.73 2.51 -3.74
C VAL A 127 2.23 3.89 -4.16
N LEU A 128 1.53 4.60 -3.27
CA LEU A 128 0.75 5.79 -3.65
C LEU A 128 1.59 6.93 -4.21
N HIS A 129 2.84 7.04 -3.83
CA HIS A 129 3.75 8.06 -4.33
C HIS A 129 4.27 7.81 -5.77
N TYR A 130 3.93 6.67 -6.36
CA TYR A 130 4.17 6.39 -7.79
C TYR A 130 2.93 6.59 -8.65
N LEU A 131 1.76 6.76 -8.05
CA LEU A 131 0.49 6.83 -8.76
C LEU A 131 0.12 8.28 -9.07
N ARG A 132 -0.42 8.50 -10.26
CA ARG A 132 -1.05 9.77 -10.61
C ARG A 132 -2.32 9.95 -9.78
N GLU A 133 -2.78 11.19 -9.66
CA GLU A 133 -3.97 11.51 -8.86
C GLU A 133 -5.21 10.80 -9.37
N GLU A 134 -5.38 10.71 -10.70
CA GLU A 134 -6.50 10.00 -11.33
C GLU A 134 -6.53 8.51 -10.97
N GLU A 135 -5.37 7.87 -10.86
CA GLU A 135 -5.25 6.46 -10.46
C GLU A 135 -5.63 6.27 -8.99
N ILE A 136 -5.21 7.21 -8.13
CA ILE A 136 -5.58 7.20 -6.71
C ILE A 136 -7.10 7.42 -6.56
N GLN A 137 -7.66 8.40 -7.24
CA GLN A 137 -9.09 8.69 -7.19
C GLN A 137 -9.94 7.54 -7.72
N SER A 138 -9.49 6.84 -8.76
CA SER A 138 -10.16 5.66 -9.32
C SER A 138 -10.21 4.49 -8.31
N GLY A 139 -9.10 4.20 -7.64
CA GLY A 139 -8.99 3.05 -6.74
C GLY A 139 -9.53 3.30 -5.33
N LEU A 140 -9.51 4.56 -4.87
CA LEU A 140 -9.83 4.92 -3.48
C LEU A 140 -11.19 4.42 -2.98
N PRO A 141 -12.30 4.53 -3.73
CA PRO A 141 -13.60 4.03 -3.24
C PRO A 141 -13.60 2.53 -2.98
N ALA A 142 -12.93 1.73 -3.83
CA ALA A 142 -12.82 0.29 -3.63
C ALA A 142 -11.87 -0.03 -2.46
N PHE A 143 -10.74 0.69 -2.35
CA PHE A 143 -9.82 0.58 -1.24
C PHE A 143 -10.53 0.78 0.11
N ILE A 144 -11.31 1.86 0.25
CA ILE A 144 -12.05 2.16 1.49
C ILE A 144 -13.08 1.06 1.81
N LYS A 145 -13.82 0.58 0.80
CA LYS A 145 -14.83 -0.47 0.99
C LYS A 145 -14.23 -1.79 1.50
N MET A 146 -12.97 -2.07 1.17
CA MET A 146 -12.30 -3.29 1.63
C MET A 146 -11.87 -3.23 3.10
N ILE A 147 -11.79 -2.06 3.72
CA ILE A 147 -11.35 -1.90 5.10
C ILE A 147 -12.49 -2.29 6.05
N ARG A 148 -12.27 -3.32 6.88
CA ARG A 148 -13.12 -3.68 8.03
C ARG A 148 -12.50 -3.18 9.32
N GLY A 149 -11.19 -3.37 9.49
CA GLY A 149 -10.40 -2.99 10.65
C GLY A 149 -9.53 -1.79 10.36
N ALA A 150 -8.25 -2.04 10.17
CA ALA A 150 -7.26 -1.00 9.93
C ALA A 150 -6.68 -1.07 8.51
N ALA A 151 -6.21 0.08 8.03
CA ALA A 151 -5.33 0.19 6.87
C ALA A 151 -3.95 0.68 7.32
N PHE A 152 -2.89 -0.01 6.89
CA PHE A 152 -1.52 0.47 6.91
C PHE A 152 -1.21 1.08 5.55
N VAL A 153 -0.98 2.38 5.51
CA VAL A 153 -0.65 3.08 4.27
C VAL A 153 0.62 3.88 4.47
N GLU A 154 1.67 3.48 3.78
CA GLU A 154 2.96 4.15 3.80
C GLU A 154 3.25 4.74 2.42
N ALA A 155 3.59 6.01 2.40
CA ALA A 155 3.98 6.70 1.19
C ALA A 155 5.06 7.73 1.52
N LEU A 156 6.04 7.87 0.62
CA LEU A 156 7.01 8.95 0.68
C LEU A 156 6.32 10.28 0.37
N THR A 157 6.62 11.29 1.17
CA THR A 157 6.09 12.63 1.02
C THR A 157 7.17 13.60 0.55
N GLN A 158 6.80 14.84 0.27
CA GLN A 158 7.79 15.85 -0.13
C GLN A 158 8.72 16.24 1.02
N GLU A 159 8.32 15.97 2.26
CA GLU A 159 9.07 16.27 3.47
C GLU A 159 10.12 15.19 3.80
N ASP A 160 9.99 14.00 3.21
CA ASP A 160 10.86 12.87 3.50
C ASP A 160 12.16 12.90 2.69
N ALA A 161 13.25 12.43 3.28
CA ALA A 161 14.47 12.10 2.54
C ALA A 161 14.23 10.84 1.72
N VAL A 162 14.41 10.94 0.40
CA VAL A 162 14.19 9.80 -0.49
C VAL A 162 15.41 8.90 -0.50
N ILE A 163 15.22 7.67 -0.06
CA ILE A 163 16.20 6.58 -0.22
C ILE A 163 15.53 5.52 -1.09
N GLY A 164 16.14 5.16 -2.21
CA GLY A 164 15.62 4.13 -3.10
C GLY A 164 15.24 4.61 -4.48
N ASP A 165 14.22 4.00 -5.06
CA ASP A 165 13.82 4.27 -6.43
C ASP A 165 13.06 5.61 -6.56
N THR A 166 13.66 6.53 -7.30
CA THR A 166 13.05 7.83 -7.60
C THR A 166 12.34 7.90 -8.95
N THR A 167 12.38 6.80 -9.73
CA THR A 167 11.79 6.76 -11.07
C THR A 167 10.27 6.81 -10.99
N GLY A 168 9.68 7.86 -11.53
CA GLY A 168 8.23 8.05 -11.50
C GLY A 168 7.67 8.51 -10.15
N LEU A 169 8.53 8.89 -9.20
CA LEU A 169 8.13 9.41 -7.90
C LEU A 169 7.38 10.73 -8.04
N ILE A 170 6.17 10.80 -7.48
CA ILE A 170 5.34 12.00 -7.40
C ILE A 170 5.29 12.46 -5.96
N ARG A 171 6.00 13.55 -5.66
CA ARG A 171 6.11 14.07 -4.29
C ARG A 171 4.90 14.94 -3.94
N ARG A 172 4.14 14.48 -2.97
CA ARG A 172 3.00 15.21 -2.40
C ARG A 172 3.25 15.50 -0.92
N PRO A 173 2.73 16.61 -0.36
CA PRO A 173 2.88 16.88 1.07
C PRO A 173 2.13 15.81 1.91
N ALA A 174 2.61 15.52 3.10
CA ALA A 174 1.96 14.60 4.02
C ALA A 174 0.49 14.98 4.30
N SER A 175 0.21 16.29 4.34
CA SER A 175 -1.15 16.83 4.51
C SER A 175 -2.09 16.43 3.36
N TRP A 176 -1.56 16.25 2.14
CA TRP A 176 -2.38 15.81 1.01
C TRP A 176 -2.95 14.40 1.26
N TYR A 177 -2.11 13.46 1.71
CA TYR A 177 -2.54 12.09 2.03
C TYR A 177 -3.49 12.06 3.23
N ARG A 178 -3.20 12.84 4.28
CA ARG A 178 -4.11 12.93 5.45
C ARG A 178 -5.48 13.45 5.05
N ASN A 179 -5.53 14.51 4.26
CA ASN A 179 -6.80 15.08 3.77
C ASN A 179 -7.54 14.10 2.85
N LEU A 180 -6.83 13.37 1.99
CA LEU A 180 -7.42 12.36 1.11
C LEU A 180 -8.18 11.30 1.92
N PHE A 181 -7.54 10.71 2.91
CA PHE A 181 -8.13 9.64 3.72
C PHE A 181 -9.20 10.17 4.69
N ALA A 182 -8.99 11.34 5.28
CA ALA A 182 -10.00 11.96 6.14
C ALA A 182 -11.30 12.28 5.38
N ARG A 183 -11.21 12.82 4.17
CA ARG A 183 -12.39 13.06 3.29
C ARG A 183 -13.08 11.76 2.88
N ALA A 184 -12.33 10.67 2.79
CA ALA A 184 -12.88 9.35 2.53
C ALA A 184 -13.49 8.68 3.78
N GLY A 185 -13.52 9.38 4.93
CA GLY A 185 -14.13 8.92 6.17
C GLY A 185 -13.24 8.06 7.06
N LEU A 186 -11.95 7.90 6.73
CA LEU A 186 -11.03 7.17 7.60
C LEU A 186 -10.51 8.09 8.72
N ALA A 187 -10.35 7.54 9.91
CA ALA A 187 -9.69 8.21 11.04
C ALA A 187 -8.24 7.72 11.15
N GLN A 188 -7.31 8.67 11.21
CA GLN A 188 -5.92 8.34 11.53
C GLN A 188 -5.82 8.03 13.03
N VAL A 189 -5.10 6.97 13.40
CA VAL A 189 -4.95 6.53 14.81
C VAL A 189 -3.49 6.37 15.24
N ALA A 190 -2.58 6.30 14.26
CA ALA A 190 -1.14 6.24 14.49
C ALA A 190 -0.40 6.62 13.18
N PRO A 191 0.93 6.80 13.19
CA PRO A 191 1.71 6.93 11.97
C PRO A 191 1.39 5.78 11.00
N PHE A 192 1.02 6.11 9.76
CA PHE A 192 0.65 5.17 8.70
C PHE A 192 -0.65 4.37 8.92
N PHE A 193 -1.39 4.58 10.02
CA PHE A 193 -2.58 3.81 10.32
C PHE A 193 -3.86 4.62 10.28
N TRP A 194 -4.84 4.05 9.57
CA TRP A 194 -6.21 4.54 9.49
C TRP A 194 -7.18 3.41 9.84
N ILE A 195 -8.27 3.74 10.49
CA ILE A 195 -9.34 2.79 10.81
C ILE A 195 -10.63 3.13 10.08
N ALA A 196 -11.45 2.10 9.89
CA ALA A 196 -12.77 2.25 9.28
C ALA A 196 -13.67 3.19 10.11
N PRO A 197 -14.60 3.92 9.45
CA PRO A 197 -15.47 4.89 10.15
C PRO A 197 -16.25 4.30 11.32
N GLN A 198 -16.67 3.04 11.21
CA GLN A 198 -17.42 2.35 12.26
C GLN A 198 -16.58 2.16 13.53
N LEU A 199 -15.30 1.81 13.38
CA LEU A 199 -14.39 1.68 14.53
C LEU A 199 -14.02 3.05 15.12
N ALA A 200 -13.93 4.07 14.26
CA ALA A 200 -13.64 5.43 14.71
C ALA A 200 -14.78 6.01 15.58
N ALA A 201 -16.02 5.65 15.29
CA ALA A 201 -17.18 6.08 16.10
C ALA A 201 -17.12 5.55 17.54
N ASP A 202 -16.58 4.33 17.70
CA ASP A 202 -16.49 3.65 19.01
C ASP A 202 -15.16 3.93 19.75
N SER A 203 -14.25 4.69 19.15
CA SER A 203 -12.93 4.97 19.73
C SER A 203 -12.97 6.19 20.67
N ALA A 204 -12.16 6.13 21.74
CA ALA A 204 -11.99 7.24 22.67
C ALA A 204 -11.29 8.44 22.01
N ALA A 205 -11.46 9.64 22.59
CA ALA A 205 -10.90 10.87 22.01
C ALA A 205 -9.37 10.82 21.87
N LEU A 206 -8.66 10.20 22.82
CA LEU A 206 -7.18 10.06 22.76
C LEU A 206 -6.71 8.92 21.84
N GLU A 207 -7.58 8.09 21.30
CA GLU A 207 -7.24 7.06 20.30
C GLU A 207 -7.15 7.64 18.88
N ARG A 208 -7.53 8.91 18.73
CA ARG A 208 -7.50 9.65 17.45
C ARG A 208 -6.70 10.93 17.64
N PRO A 209 -5.79 11.27 16.73
CA PRO A 209 -5.05 12.53 16.78
C PRO A 209 -5.94 13.74 16.54
#